data_260340d508adc452762729898618109e
#
_entry.id   260340d508adc452762729898618109e
#
_cell.length_a   1.000
_cell.length_b   1.000
_cell.length_c   1.000
_cell.angle_alpha   90.00
_cell.angle_beta   90.00
_cell.angle_gamma   90.00
#
_symmetry.space_group_name_H-M   'P 1'
#
loop_
_entity.id
_entity.type
_entity.pdbx_description
1 polymer ?
#
loop_
_entity_poly.entity_id
_entity_poly.type
_entity_poly.pdbx_seq_one_letter_code
_entity_poly.pdbx_strand_id
1 'polypeptide(L)'
;MNPSIDFIGDIHGHYDELRLLLAKLGYVESAGSFRYPGGARTVVFLGDYIDRGNQSREVVNLVRAMRDSGDAVALMGNHEFNALCFWQLNGAGGSHVIHCIRGGYMREHSFNKVAIHAKTVESYKGRKQEFEEMLGFLRTLPFFLETDLFRAQHACFDHGAARTLDAAGIHSFSDGDFNELMARANDQFNEYDASLFDPINYFLKGPEMDLPDGITFRDGENVLRKRARIRWWIDPKNKTLRELAFQPGVELPACEAPAEVCGRDFYGEGERPVFFGHYWLTGMPRLIRHNVCCLDYSVAGYRGDGRLVAYRFDGEQELDESKFVWVEAI
;
A
#
# COMPACT_ATOMS: atom_id res chain seq x y z
N MET A 1 13.63 -1.82 25.60
CA MET A 1 13.01 -3.10 25.21
C MET A 1 12.90 -3.06 23.71
N ASN A 2 13.22 -4.15 23.03
CA ASN A 2 12.97 -4.24 21.58
C ASN A 2 11.46 -4.14 21.33
N PRO A 3 11.01 -3.48 20.26
CA PRO A 3 9.61 -3.42 19.93
C PRO A 3 9.12 -4.81 19.55
N SER A 4 7.98 -5.21 20.05
CA SER A 4 7.27 -6.41 19.63
C SER A 4 6.11 -6.00 18.74
N ILE A 5 6.26 -6.20 17.43
CA ILE A 5 5.34 -5.72 16.40
C ILE A 5 4.89 -6.87 15.52
N ASP A 6 3.62 -6.89 15.15
CA ASP A 6 3.09 -7.78 14.12
C ASP A 6 2.72 -6.94 12.89
N PHE A 7 3.46 -7.08 11.79
CA PHE A 7 3.13 -6.42 10.52
C PHE A 7 2.10 -7.24 9.77
N ILE A 8 1.04 -6.61 9.26
CA ILE A 8 -0.04 -7.28 8.50
C ILE A 8 -0.13 -6.62 7.13
N GLY A 9 -0.15 -7.45 6.07
CA GLY A 9 -0.26 -7.03 4.68
C GLY A 9 -1.67 -6.66 4.25
N ASP A 10 -1.88 -6.60 2.93
CA ASP A 10 -3.09 -6.14 2.27
C ASP A 10 -4.32 -6.96 2.67
N ILE A 11 -5.40 -6.29 3.10
CA ILE A 11 -6.59 -6.94 3.68
C ILE A 11 -7.77 -6.94 2.70
N HIS A 12 -7.95 -5.85 1.96
CA HIS A 12 -8.97 -5.74 0.91
C HIS A 12 -10.37 -6.23 1.30
N GLY A 13 -10.91 -5.76 2.41
CA GLY A 13 -12.27 -6.11 2.83
C GLY A 13 -12.47 -7.57 3.25
N HIS A 14 -11.41 -8.30 3.60
CA HIS A 14 -11.41 -9.66 4.13
C HIS A 14 -11.39 -9.64 5.66
N TYR A 15 -12.51 -9.25 6.25
CA TYR A 15 -12.65 -9.06 7.70
C TYR A 15 -12.56 -10.35 8.51
N ASP A 16 -13.15 -11.43 8.01
CA ASP A 16 -13.15 -12.72 8.71
C ASP A 16 -11.73 -13.29 8.77
N GLU A 17 -10.97 -13.19 7.68
CA GLU A 17 -9.54 -13.55 7.63
C GLU A 17 -8.71 -12.69 8.58
N LEU A 18 -8.98 -11.38 8.66
CA LEU A 18 -8.29 -10.50 9.59
C LEU A 18 -8.52 -10.90 11.03
N ARG A 19 -9.76 -11.21 11.43
CA ARG A 19 -10.07 -11.70 12.78
C ARG A 19 -9.38 -13.01 13.10
N LEU A 20 -9.39 -13.95 12.15
CA LEU A 20 -8.69 -15.23 12.31
C LEU A 20 -7.17 -15.04 12.46
N LEU A 21 -6.57 -14.16 11.67
CA LEU A 21 -5.14 -13.87 11.76
C LEU A 21 -4.79 -13.22 13.09
N LEU A 22 -5.54 -12.22 13.54
CA LEU A 22 -5.34 -11.58 14.84
C LEU A 22 -5.46 -12.58 16.00
N ALA A 23 -6.48 -13.45 15.97
CA ALA A 23 -6.63 -14.52 16.96
C ALA A 23 -5.45 -15.50 16.92
N LYS A 24 -4.96 -15.90 15.74
CA LYS A 24 -3.80 -16.78 15.55
C LYS A 24 -2.51 -16.13 16.05
N LEU A 25 -2.38 -14.81 15.94
CA LEU A 25 -1.28 -14.02 16.50
C LEU A 25 -1.38 -13.87 18.03
N GLY A 26 -2.50 -14.24 18.64
CA GLY A 26 -2.72 -14.18 20.08
C GLY A 26 -3.38 -12.89 20.58
N TYR A 27 -3.93 -12.07 19.69
CA TYR A 27 -4.76 -10.93 20.08
C TYR A 27 -6.13 -11.41 20.52
N VAL A 28 -6.69 -10.74 21.51
CA VAL A 28 -8.00 -11.06 22.11
C VAL A 28 -8.99 -9.97 21.73
N GLU A 29 -10.14 -10.39 21.22
CA GLU A 29 -11.25 -9.49 20.88
C GLU A 29 -11.93 -8.96 22.14
N SER A 30 -12.14 -7.66 22.19
CA SER A 30 -12.87 -6.98 23.28
C SER A 30 -13.52 -5.70 22.77
N ALA A 31 -14.80 -5.55 22.98
CA ALA A 31 -15.58 -4.33 22.65
C ALA A 31 -15.40 -3.87 21.18
N GLY A 32 -15.31 -4.79 20.22
CA GLY A 32 -15.18 -4.47 18.78
C GLY A 32 -13.77 -4.09 18.34
N SER A 33 -12.77 -4.33 19.19
CA SER A 33 -11.34 -4.14 18.90
C SER A 33 -10.56 -5.39 19.29
N PHE A 34 -9.28 -5.47 18.87
CA PHE A 34 -8.37 -6.53 19.27
C PHE A 34 -7.17 -5.94 20.02
N ARG A 35 -6.77 -6.61 21.10
CA ARG A 35 -5.62 -6.23 21.90
C ARG A 35 -4.75 -7.42 22.23
N TYR A 36 -3.44 -7.25 22.20
CA TYR A 36 -2.53 -8.27 22.70
C TYR A 36 -2.52 -8.26 24.25
N PRO A 37 -2.62 -9.42 24.92
CA PRO A 37 -2.63 -9.50 26.37
C PRO A 37 -1.43 -8.76 27.00
N GLY A 38 -1.71 -7.89 27.97
CA GLY A 38 -0.70 -7.07 28.63
C GLY A 38 -0.14 -5.93 27.78
N GLY A 39 -0.65 -5.68 26.58
CA GLY A 39 -0.15 -4.63 25.66
C GLY A 39 1.28 -4.88 25.18
N ALA A 40 1.73 -6.14 25.19
CA ALA A 40 3.13 -6.49 24.89
C ALA A 40 3.49 -6.42 23.40
N ARG A 41 2.50 -6.35 22.51
CA ARG A 41 2.69 -6.25 21.06
C ARG A 41 1.72 -5.24 20.45
N THR A 42 2.16 -4.62 19.34
CA THR A 42 1.36 -3.67 18.53
C THR A 42 1.28 -4.17 17.11
N VAL A 43 0.17 -3.92 16.43
CA VAL A 43 0.03 -4.22 14.99
C VAL A 43 0.49 -3.01 14.17
N VAL A 44 1.18 -3.26 13.06
CA VAL A 44 1.36 -2.29 11.97
C VAL A 44 0.66 -2.83 10.73
N PHE A 45 -0.42 -2.18 10.35
CA PHE A 45 -1.14 -2.47 9.10
C PHE A 45 -0.50 -1.73 7.94
N LEU A 46 -0.20 -2.43 6.83
CA LEU A 46 0.55 -1.88 5.71
C LEU A 46 -0.31 -1.21 4.62
N GLY A 47 -1.60 -1.00 4.86
CA GLY A 47 -2.53 -0.39 3.90
C GLY A 47 -3.42 -1.38 3.18
N ASP A 48 -4.18 -0.86 2.20
CA ASP A 48 -5.14 -1.60 1.39
C ASP A 48 -6.20 -2.35 2.21
N TYR A 49 -6.95 -1.58 3.00
CA TYR A 49 -8.06 -2.08 3.83
C TYR A 49 -9.33 -2.34 3.04
N ILE A 50 -9.54 -1.53 1.98
CA ILE A 50 -10.79 -1.45 1.21
C ILE A 50 -10.65 -2.11 -0.16
N ASP A 51 -11.78 -2.17 -0.87
CA ASP A 51 -11.96 -2.72 -2.21
C ASP A 51 -11.82 -4.26 -2.28
N ARG A 52 -12.28 -4.84 -3.39
CA ARG A 52 -12.23 -6.28 -3.73
C ARG A 52 -13.11 -7.17 -2.86
N GLY A 53 -12.91 -7.21 -1.55
CA GLY A 53 -13.73 -7.97 -0.60
C GLY A 53 -15.02 -7.25 -0.20
N ASN A 54 -15.93 -7.96 0.42
CA ASN A 54 -17.28 -7.48 0.72
C ASN A 54 -17.40 -6.76 2.07
N GLN A 55 -16.37 -6.83 2.93
CA GLN A 55 -16.42 -6.39 4.32
C GLN A 55 -15.48 -5.19 4.58
N SER A 56 -15.34 -4.28 3.59
CA SER A 56 -14.45 -3.10 3.71
C SER A 56 -14.82 -2.24 4.91
N ARG A 57 -16.10 -2.07 5.21
CA ARG A 57 -16.58 -1.31 6.36
C ARG A 57 -16.13 -1.91 7.69
N GLU A 58 -16.28 -3.20 7.83
CA GLU A 58 -15.91 -3.96 9.04
C GLU A 58 -14.39 -3.90 9.26
N VAL A 59 -13.60 -4.06 8.19
CA VAL A 59 -12.13 -3.93 8.24
C VAL A 59 -11.71 -2.54 8.69
N VAL A 60 -12.25 -1.48 8.05
CA VAL A 60 -11.89 -0.10 8.41
C VAL A 60 -12.28 0.21 9.85
N ASN A 61 -13.44 -0.21 10.29
CA ASN A 61 -13.89 0.01 11.67
C ASN A 61 -12.98 -0.68 12.69
N LEU A 62 -12.54 -1.91 12.41
CA LEU A 62 -11.62 -2.63 13.28
C LEU A 62 -10.23 -1.98 13.31
N VAL A 63 -9.65 -1.67 12.15
CA VAL A 63 -8.34 -1.01 12.04
C VAL A 63 -8.36 0.34 12.78
N ARG A 64 -9.42 1.14 12.60
CA ARG A 64 -9.63 2.41 13.31
C ARG A 64 -9.73 2.20 14.82
N ALA A 65 -10.53 1.24 15.28
CA ALA A 65 -10.69 0.95 16.71
C ALA A 65 -9.36 0.54 17.36
N MET A 66 -8.57 -0.32 16.71
CA MET A 66 -7.25 -0.72 17.18
C MET A 66 -6.26 0.44 17.19
N ARG A 67 -6.28 1.32 16.18
CA ARG A 67 -5.44 2.52 16.15
C ARG A 67 -5.83 3.50 17.25
N ASP A 68 -7.10 3.79 17.41
CA ASP A 68 -7.61 4.78 18.38
C ASP A 68 -7.40 4.31 19.83
N SER A 69 -7.30 2.99 20.07
CA SER A 69 -6.92 2.41 21.37
C SER A 69 -5.40 2.33 21.60
N GLY A 70 -4.58 2.65 20.59
CA GLY A 70 -3.11 2.55 20.68
C GLY A 70 -2.57 1.12 20.50
N ASP A 71 -3.41 0.18 20.09
CA ASP A 71 -3.03 -1.22 19.84
C ASP A 71 -2.50 -1.45 18.40
N ALA A 72 -2.65 -0.44 17.52
CA ALA A 72 -2.14 -0.49 16.16
C ALA A 72 -1.65 0.86 15.60
N VAL A 73 -0.78 0.78 14.59
CA VAL A 73 -0.49 1.82 13.61
C VAL A 73 -1.07 1.37 12.27
N ALA A 74 -1.72 2.28 11.54
CA ALA A 74 -2.31 2.00 10.25
C ALA A 74 -1.70 2.91 9.18
N LEU A 75 -1.09 2.34 8.14
CA LEU A 75 -0.48 3.08 7.03
C LEU A 75 -1.47 3.22 5.88
N MET A 76 -1.25 4.20 5.01
CA MET A 76 -2.03 4.40 3.80
C MET A 76 -1.59 3.43 2.71
N GLY A 77 -2.55 2.73 2.08
CA GLY A 77 -2.35 2.00 0.85
C GLY A 77 -2.80 2.78 -0.39
N ASN A 78 -2.51 2.23 -1.55
CA ASN A 78 -2.92 2.88 -2.80
C ASN A 78 -4.44 2.83 -3.02
N HIS A 79 -5.16 1.87 -2.47
CA HIS A 79 -6.62 1.82 -2.55
C HIS A 79 -7.27 2.92 -1.72
N GLU A 80 -6.76 3.24 -0.55
CA GLU A 80 -7.19 4.37 0.28
C GLU A 80 -6.95 5.70 -0.44
N PHE A 81 -5.76 5.91 -1.01
CA PHE A 81 -5.44 7.09 -1.82
C PHE A 81 -6.34 7.20 -3.05
N ASN A 82 -6.55 6.09 -3.75
CA ASN A 82 -7.44 6.03 -4.90
C ASN A 82 -8.89 6.37 -4.54
N ALA A 83 -9.39 5.94 -3.38
CA ALA A 83 -10.73 6.29 -2.90
C ALA A 83 -10.83 7.79 -2.59
N LEU A 84 -9.83 8.38 -1.93
CA LEU A 84 -9.78 9.83 -1.73
C LEU A 84 -9.83 10.59 -3.06
N CYS A 85 -9.05 10.19 -4.07
CA CYS A 85 -9.08 10.79 -5.41
C CYS A 85 -10.43 10.58 -6.12
N PHE A 86 -11.05 9.42 -5.93
CA PHE A 86 -12.33 9.08 -6.56
C PHE A 86 -13.48 9.96 -6.06
N TRP A 87 -13.48 10.30 -4.77
CA TRP A 87 -14.53 11.11 -4.14
C TRP A 87 -14.19 12.61 -4.06
N GLN A 88 -12.94 13.00 -4.36
CA GLN A 88 -12.53 14.40 -4.34
C GLN A 88 -12.77 15.07 -5.70
N LEU A 89 -13.51 16.20 -5.69
CA LEU A 89 -13.69 17.02 -6.87
C LEU A 89 -12.38 17.73 -7.24
N ASN A 90 -12.03 17.68 -8.51
CA ASN A 90 -10.91 18.43 -9.06
C ASN A 90 -11.24 19.93 -9.03
N GLY A 91 -10.36 20.73 -8.39
CA GLY A 91 -10.59 22.16 -8.18
C GLY A 91 -11.55 22.52 -7.05
N ALA A 92 -12.06 21.55 -6.25
CA ALA A 92 -12.90 21.83 -5.11
C ALA A 92 -12.11 22.57 -4.02
N GLY A 93 -12.50 23.80 -3.71
CA GLY A 93 -11.93 24.61 -2.64
C GLY A 93 -10.69 25.43 -3.02
N GLY A 94 -10.26 25.48 -4.29
CA GLY A 94 -9.10 26.25 -4.73
C GLY A 94 -8.97 26.43 -6.23
N SER A 95 -7.89 27.11 -6.63
CA SER A 95 -7.54 27.36 -8.04
C SER A 95 -6.80 26.17 -8.69
N HIS A 96 -6.61 25.06 -7.97
CA HIS A 96 -5.78 23.94 -8.39
C HIS A 96 -6.59 22.98 -9.25
N VAL A 97 -6.60 23.21 -10.55
CA VAL A 97 -7.25 22.34 -11.54
C VAL A 97 -6.20 21.54 -12.26
N ILE A 98 -6.29 20.22 -12.17
CA ILE A 98 -5.44 19.29 -12.93
C ILE A 98 -6.18 18.94 -14.23
N HIS A 99 -5.76 19.51 -15.34
CA HIS A 99 -6.45 19.40 -16.63
C HIS A 99 -6.43 17.99 -17.23
N CYS A 100 -5.43 17.17 -16.86
CA CYS A 100 -5.33 15.79 -17.34
C CYS A 100 -6.41 14.86 -16.79
N ILE A 101 -7.12 15.25 -15.70
CA ILE A 101 -8.16 14.43 -15.07
C ILE A 101 -9.53 14.90 -15.55
N ARG A 102 -10.16 14.10 -16.40
CA ARG A 102 -11.50 14.36 -16.93
C ARG A 102 -12.58 13.92 -15.93
N GLY A 103 -13.73 14.60 -15.95
CA GLY A 103 -14.93 14.19 -15.21
C GLY A 103 -15.19 14.95 -13.92
N GLY A 104 -14.41 15.98 -13.58
CA GLY A 104 -14.65 16.83 -12.40
C GLY A 104 -14.16 16.23 -11.08
N TYR A 105 -13.62 15.00 -11.07
CA TYR A 105 -13.00 14.35 -9.92
C TYR A 105 -11.50 14.19 -10.13
N MET A 106 -10.74 13.99 -9.03
CA MET A 106 -9.28 13.78 -9.10
C MET A 106 -8.90 12.37 -9.62
N ARG A 107 -9.85 11.45 -9.67
CA ARG A 107 -9.73 10.14 -10.32
C ARG A 107 -10.88 9.94 -11.30
N GLU A 108 -10.57 9.51 -12.51
CA GLU A 108 -11.57 9.19 -13.51
C GLU A 108 -12.55 8.12 -13.03
N HIS A 109 -13.86 8.32 -13.27
CA HIS A 109 -14.90 7.33 -12.99
C HIS A 109 -15.14 6.42 -14.21
N SER A 110 -14.07 5.77 -14.73
CA SER A 110 -14.21 4.76 -15.75
C SER A 110 -14.85 3.49 -15.18
N PHE A 111 -15.42 2.66 -16.05
CA PHE A 111 -16.10 1.42 -15.67
C PHE A 111 -15.21 0.53 -14.78
N ASN A 112 -13.93 0.35 -15.14
CA ASN A 112 -13.00 -0.46 -14.37
C ASN A 112 -12.75 0.11 -12.96
N LYS A 113 -12.55 1.43 -12.85
CA LYS A 113 -12.31 2.08 -11.55
C LYS A 113 -13.54 2.05 -10.64
N VAL A 114 -14.74 2.20 -11.24
CA VAL A 114 -16.01 2.02 -10.52
C VAL A 114 -16.16 0.58 -10.04
N ALA A 115 -15.87 -0.41 -10.89
CA ALA A 115 -15.98 -1.83 -10.55
C ALA A 115 -15.04 -2.23 -9.40
N ILE A 116 -13.79 -1.73 -9.39
CA ILE A 116 -12.83 -1.97 -8.30
C ILE A 116 -13.38 -1.44 -6.96
N HIS A 117 -13.97 -0.23 -6.96
CA HIS A 117 -14.44 0.45 -5.75
C HIS A 117 -15.87 0.07 -5.32
N ALA A 118 -16.60 -0.66 -6.18
CA ALA A 118 -18.02 -0.96 -5.98
C ALA A 118 -18.31 -1.71 -4.67
N LYS A 119 -17.44 -2.65 -4.28
CA LYS A 119 -17.61 -3.44 -3.06
C LYS A 119 -17.48 -2.59 -1.80
N THR A 120 -16.56 -1.63 -1.80
CA THR A 120 -16.46 -0.65 -0.70
C THR A 120 -17.74 0.16 -0.59
N VAL A 121 -18.23 0.73 -1.70
CA VAL A 121 -19.48 1.51 -1.71
C VAL A 121 -20.67 0.66 -1.23
N GLU A 122 -20.75 -0.60 -1.68
CA GLU A 122 -21.80 -1.53 -1.27
C GLU A 122 -21.78 -1.80 0.24
N SER A 123 -20.60 -1.95 0.85
CA SER A 123 -20.45 -2.20 2.29
C SER A 123 -20.95 -1.03 3.16
N TYR A 124 -21.01 0.19 2.59
CA TYR A 124 -21.56 1.39 3.24
C TYR A 124 -22.97 1.75 2.79
N LYS A 125 -23.68 0.87 2.05
CA LYS A 125 -25.02 1.15 1.57
C LYS A 125 -25.97 1.59 2.70
N GLY A 126 -26.60 2.76 2.53
CA GLY A 126 -27.49 3.35 3.55
C GLY A 126 -26.77 4.00 4.75
N ARG A 127 -25.45 4.13 4.72
CA ARG A 127 -24.60 4.60 5.82
C ARG A 127 -23.71 5.77 5.37
N LYS A 128 -24.31 6.79 4.77
CA LYS A 128 -23.57 7.93 4.18
C LYS A 128 -22.63 8.60 5.19
N GLN A 129 -23.09 8.83 6.41
CA GLN A 129 -22.27 9.49 7.44
C GLN A 129 -21.04 8.63 7.79
N GLU A 130 -21.20 7.33 8.02
CA GLU A 130 -20.07 6.42 8.29
C GLU A 130 -19.07 6.38 7.12
N PHE A 131 -19.57 6.49 5.87
CA PHE A 131 -18.73 6.55 4.68
C PHE A 131 -17.91 7.87 4.63
N GLU A 132 -18.51 9.00 4.97
CA GLU A 132 -17.81 10.28 5.08
C GLU A 132 -16.78 10.27 6.20
N GLU A 133 -17.11 9.67 7.34
CA GLU A 133 -16.18 9.46 8.46
C GLU A 133 -15.00 8.55 8.05
N MET A 134 -15.25 7.51 7.27
CA MET A 134 -14.21 6.65 6.70
C MET A 134 -13.27 7.46 5.82
N LEU A 135 -13.77 8.27 4.87
CA LEU A 135 -12.92 9.14 4.05
C LEU A 135 -12.10 10.12 4.92
N GLY A 136 -12.69 10.66 5.99
CA GLY A 136 -11.97 11.47 6.99
C GLY A 136 -10.86 10.71 7.68
N PHE A 137 -11.10 9.46 8.07
CA PHE A 137 -10.09 8.57 8.65
C PHE A 137 -8.94 8.29 7.66
N LEU A 138 -9.24 7.97 6.40
CA LEU A 138 -8.22 7.70 5.40
C LEU A 138 -7.24 8.86 5.20
N ARG A 139 -7.69 10.12 5.32
CA ARG A 139 -6.81 11.30 5.22
C ARG A 139 -5.73 11.34 6.29
N THR A 140 -5.98 10.73 7.47
CA THR A 140 -5.07 10.73 8.61
C THR A 140 -4.02 9.61 8.59
N LEU A 141 -4.07 8.73 7.61
CA LEU A 141 -3.14 7.60 7.50
C LEU A 141 -1.77 8.08 7.01
N PRO A 142 -0.68 7.77 7.74
CA PRO A 142 0.66 8.11 7.31
C PRO A 142 1.09 7.29 6.09
N PHE A 143 1.97 7.87 5.26
CA PHE A 143 2.48 7.24 4.05
C PHE A 143 3.53 6.17 4.36
N PHE A 144 4.30 6.36 5.42
CA PHE A 144 5.34 5.43 5.85
C PHE A 144 5.59 5.56 7.36
N LEU A 145 6.30 4.58 7.90
CA LEU A 145 6.83 4.58 9.26
C LEU A 145 8.32 4.22 9.19
N GLU A 146 9.17 5.09 9.70
CA GLU A 146 10.60 4.84 9.84
C GLU A 146 11.02 4.92 11.31
N THR A 147 11.77 3.92 11.76
CA THR A 147 12.34 3.84 13.11
C THR A 147 13.82 3.46 13.02
N ASP A 148 14.52 3.44 14.12
CA ASP A 148 15.92 2.96 14.14
C ASP A 148 16.06 1.47 13.85
N LEU A 149 14.99 0.69 13.94
CA LEU A 149 15.01 -0.77 13.82
C LEU A 149 14.40 -1.28 12.51
N PHE A 150 13.45 -0.58 11.93
CA PHE A 150 12.75 -1.02 10.72
C PHE A 150 12.16 0.16 9.95
N ARG A 151 11.73 -0.13 8.71
CA ARG A 151 10.88 0.72 7.89
C ARG A 151 9.63 -0.04 7.47
N ALA A 152 8.51 0.66 7.36
CA ALA A 152 7.25 0.10 6.91
C ALA A 152 6.49 1.10 6.02
N GLN A 153 5.99 0.65 4.92
CA GLN A 153 5.17 1.42 3.98
C GLN A 153 4.32 0.46 3.15
N HIS A 154 3.44 1.03 2.32
CA HIS A 154 2.59 0.16 1.49
C HIS A 154 3.34 -0.48 0.32
N ALA A 155 4.13 0.27 -0.47
CA ALA A 155 4.75 -0.26 -1.68
C ALA A 155 6.29 -0.20 -1.68
N CYS A 156 6.90 0.98 -1.77
CA CYS A 156 8.34 1.14 -1.91
C CYS A 156 8.87 2.13 -0.87
N PHE A 157 10.01 1.82 -0.24
CA PHE A 157 10.74 2.82 0.54
C PHE A 157 11.79 3.49 -0.35
N ASP A 158 11.67 4.81 -0.45
CA ASP A 158 12.62 5.65 -1.18
C ASP A 158 13.16 6.75 -0.26
N HIS A 159 14.48 6.79 -0.10
CA HIS A 159 15.13 7.74 0.82
C HIS A 159 14.97 9.21 0.40
N GLY A 160 14.92 9.46 -0.90
CA GLY A 160 14.71 10.80 -1.44
C GLY A 160 13.31 11.29 -1.16
N ALA A 161 12.33 10.42 -1.39
CA ALA A 161 10.93 10.67 -1.09
C ALA A 161 10.70 10.93 0.40
N ALA A 162 11.28 10.10 1.29
CA ALA A 162 11.17 10.27 2.73
C ALA A 162 11.73 11.65 3.16
N ARG A 163 12.95 11.99 2.74
CA ARG A 163 13.55 13.31 3.04
C ARG A 163 12.72 14.47 2.52
N THR A 164 12.10 14.34 1.34
CA THR A 164 11.25 15.40 0.76
C THR A 164 10.01 15.62 1.61
N LEU A 165 9.33 14.55 2.02
CA LEU A 165 8.13 14.63 2.84
C LEU A 165 8.44 15.10 4.26
N ASP A 166 9.52 14.62 4.88
CA ASP A 166 9.99 15.06 6.21
C ASP A 166 10.33 16.55 6.21
N ALA A 167 11.07 17.02 5.20
CA ALA A 167 11.43 18.44 5.07
C ALA A 167 10.20 19.35 4.86
N ALA A 168 9.15 18.84 4.24
CA ALA A 168 7.89 19.54 4.08
C ALA A 168 6.94 19.40 5.29
N GLY A 169 7.24 18.50 6.25
CA GLY A 169 6.36 18.19 7.36
C GLY A 169 5.06 17.49 6.96
N ILE A 170 5.10 16.72 5.86
CA ILE A 170 3.93 16.07 5.26
C ILE A 170 4.07 14.56 5.41
N HIS A 171 3.36 13.97 6.34
CA HIS A 171 3.35 12.52 6.59
C HIS A 171 2.00 11.87 6.23
N SER A 172 0.94 12.70 6.13
CA SER A 172 -0.42 12.29 5.78
C SER A 172 -1.13 13.42 5.02
N PHE A 173 -2.31 13.15 4.48
CA PHE A 173 -3.14 14.20 3.86
C PHE A 173 -3.86 15.11 4.88
N SER A 174 -3.64 14.93 6.16
CA SER A 174 -4.12 15.83 7.23
C SER A 174 -3.10 16.87 7.67
N ASP A 175 -1.87 16.85 7.14
CA ASP A 175 -0.78 17.73 7.57
C ASP A 175 -0.74 19.07 6.82
N GLY A 176 -1.79 19.41 6.08
CA GLY A 176 -1.93 20.66 5.36
C GLY A 176 -3.32 20.85 4.74
N ASP A 177 -3.44 21.77 3.78
CA ASP A 177 -4.68 21.88 3.01
C ASP A 177 -4.88 20.63 2.15
N PHE A 178 -5.95 19.90 2.44
CA PHE A 178 -6.23 18.62 1.79
C PHE A 178 -6.35 18.74 0.26
N ASN A 179 -6.98 19.79 -0.24
CA ASN A 179 -7.18 19.95 -1.68
C ASN A 179 -5.86 20.25 -2.39
N GLU A 180 -5.00 21.06 -1.77
CA GLU A 180 -3.67 21.36 -2.28
C GLU A 180 -2.78 20.10 -2.28
N LEU A 181 -2.71 19.39 -1.17
CA LEU A 181 -1.91 18.15 -1.08
C LEU A 181 -2.36 17.10 -2.09
N MET A 182 -3.67 16.92 -2.24
CA MET A 182 -4.23 15.99 -3.24
C MET A 182 -3.95 16.44 -4.68
N ALA A 183 -3.98 17.73 -4.98
CA ALA A 183 -3.63 18.25 -6.31
C ALA A 183 -2.16 17.95 -6.62
N ARG A 184 -1.23 18.26 -5.72
CA ARG A 184 0.21 18.01 -5.89
C ARG A 184 0.55 16.53 -5.98
N ALA A 185 -0.12 15.67 -5.21
CA ALA A 185 0.08 14.21 -5.23
C ALA A 185 -0.44 13.54 -6.51
N ASN A 186 -1.33 14.21 -7.27
CA ASN A 186 -1.89 13.70 -8.53
C ASN A 186 -1.34 14.40 -9.78
N ASP A 187 -0.48 15.39 -9.64
CA ASP A 187 0.03 16.20 -10.76
C ASP A 187 1.15 15.49 -11.54
N GLN A 188 0.80 14.38 -12.17
CA GLN A 188 1.72 13.55 -12.96
C GLN A 188 2.45 14.32 -14.08
N PHE A 189 1.83 15.38 -14.62
CA PHE A 189 2.35 16.11 -15.77
C PHE A 189 2.94 17.48 -15.42
N ASN A 190 3.06 17.76 -14.11
CA ASN A 190 3.58 19.02 -13.59
C ASN A 190 2.84 20.26 -14.17
N GLU A 191 1.50 20.17 -14.20
CA GLU A 191 0.64 21.24 -14.67
C GLU A 191 0.43 22.34 -13.60
N TYR A 192 0.65 21.99 -12.34
CA TYR A 192 0.54 22.88 -11.19
C TYR A 192 1.80 22.82 -10.31
N ASP A 193 2.01 21.74 -9.56
CA ASP A 193 3.16 21.47 -8.70
C ASP A 193 3.27 19.96 -8.44
N ALA A 194 4.13 19.29 -9.19
CA ALA A 194 4.37 17.84 -9.09
C ALA A 194 5.34 17.46 -7.95
N SER A 195 5.74 18.37 -7.09
CA SER A 195 6.78 18.11 -6.07
C SER A 195 6.43 17.00 -5.09
N LEU A 196 5.14 16.67 -4.91
CA LEU A 196 4.66 15.57 -4.07
C LEU A 196 4.21 14.34 -4.86
N PHE A 197 4.17 14.41 -6.21
CA PHE A 197 3.70 13.29 -7.02
C PHE A 197 4.56 12.05 -6.79
N ASP A 198 5.84 12.11 -7.14
CA ASP A 198 6.75 10.98 -6.97
C ASP A 198 6.93 10.59 -5.50
N PRO A 199 7.22 11.53 -4.54
CA PRO A 199 7.38 11.15 -3.15
C PRO A 199 6.22 10.35 -2.57
N ILE A 200 4.97 10.77 -2.78
CA ILE A 200 3.81 10.05 -2.26
C ILE A 200 3.57 8.75 -3.05
N ASN A 201 3.64 8.80 -4.38
CA ASN A 201 3.35 7.61 -5.20
C ASN A 201 4.40 6.50 -5.04
N TYR A 202 5.65 6.78 -4.68
CA TYR A 202 6.62 5.73 -4.36
C TYR A 202 6.20 4.93 -3.14
N PHE A 203 5.76 5.58 -2.06
CA PHE A 203 5.27 4.87 -0.88
C PHE A 203 3.98 4.08 -1.15
N LEU A 204 3.09 4.61 -2.01
CA LEU A 204 1.75 4.03 -2.21
C LEU A 204 1.66 3.07 -3.40
N LYS A 205 2.47 3.25 -4.46
CA LYS A 205 2.38 2.46 -5.71
C LYS A 205 3.70 1.84 -6.13
N GLY A 206 4.80 2.34 -5.57
CA GLY A 206 6.15 1.98 -5.99
C GLY A 206 6.53 2.56 -7.35
N PRO A 207 7.81 2.46 -7.71
CA PRO A 207 8.29 2.92 -9.00
C PRO A 207 7.83 2.00 -10.13
N GLU A 208 7.55 2.62 -11.27
CA GLU A 208 7.25 1.92 -12.52
C GLU A 208 8.24 2.35 -13.60
N MET A 209 8.50 1.49 -14.58
CA MET A 209 9.27 1.79 -15.76
C MET A 209 8.43 1.63 -17.02
N ASP A 210 8.67 2.46 -18.01
CA ASP A 210 8.07 2.32 -19.32
C ASP A 210 8.61 1.07 -20.03
N LEU A 211 7.72 0.34 -20.69
CA LEU A 211 8.11 -0.79 -21.52
C LEU A 211 8.57 -0.28 -22.90
N PRO A 212 9.53 -0.95 -23.55
CA PRO A 212 9.94 -0.61 -24.90
C PRO A 212 8.76 -0.59 -25.88
N ASP A 213 8.88 0.20 -26.95
CA ASP A 213 7.84 0.34 -27.96
C ASP A 213 7.36 -1.01 -28.50
N GLY A 214 6.04 -1.15 -28.57
CA GLY A 214 5.38 -2.37 -29.01
C GLY A 214 5.24 -3.46 -27.95
N ILE A 215 5.86 -3.31 -26.77
CA ILE A 215 5.72 -4.25 -25.65
C ILE A 215 4.61 -3.79 -24.73
N THR A 216 3.62 -4.65 -24.53
CA THR A 216 2.52 -4.45 -23.61
C THR A 216 2.15 -5.77 -22.96
N PHE A 217 1.49 -5.73 -21.79
CA PHE A 217 0.90 -6.91 -21.17
C PHE A 217 -0.47 -6.57 -20.57
N ARG A 218 -1.24 -7.60 -20.22
CA ARG A 218 -2.47 -7.43 -19.46
C ARG A 218 -2.23 -7.83 -18.02
N ASP A 219 -2.66 -6.96 -17.10
CA ASP A 219 -2.59 -7.25 -15.67
C ASP A 219 -3.71 -8.22 -15.23
N GLY A 220 -3.75 -8.56 -13.94
CA GLY A 220 -4.76 -9.44 -13.36
C GLY A 220 -6.21 -8.96 -13.53
N GLU A 221 -6.41 -7.67 -13.79
CA GLU A 221 -7.71 -7.04 -14.07
C GLU A 221 -7.99 -6.91 -15.59
N ASN A 222 -7.19 -7.58 -16.42
CA ASN A 222 -7.28 -7.54 -17.89
C ASN A 222 -7.05 -6.14 -18.49
N VAL A 223 -6.41 -5.23 -17.77
CA VAL A 223 -6.06 -3.89 -18.26
C VAL A 223 -4.75 -3.94 -19.03
N LEU A 224 -4.73 -3.36 -20.24
CA LEU A 224 -3.53 -3.27 -21.05
C LEU A 224 -2.54 -2.28 -20.41
N ARG A 225 -1.33 -2.74 -20.11
CA ARG A 225 -0.26 -1.98 -19.49
C ARG A 225 0.90 -1.74 -20.46
N LYS A 226 1.43 -0.52 -20.39
CA LYS A 226 2.66 -0.06 -21.08
C LYS A 226 3.79 0.23 -20.12
N ARG A 227 3.55 0.05 -18.83
CA ARG A 227 4.51 0.26 -17.74
C ARG A 227 4.54 -0.99 -16.86
N ALA A 228 5.70 -1.31 -16.31
CA ALA A 228 5.90 -2.41 -15.37
C ALA A 228 6.41 -1.87 -14.04
N ARG A 229 5.97 -2.49 -12.94
CA ARG A 229 6.52 -2.19 -11.61
C ARG A 229 7.96 -2.62 -11.52
N ILE A 230 8.78 -1.90 -10.74
CA ILE A 230 10.19 -2.20 -10.52
C ILE A 230 10.35 -2.96 -9.21
N ARG A 231 11.22 -3.95 -9.21
CA ARG A 231 11.75 -4.61 -8.01
C ARG A 231 12.78 -3.70 -7.36
N TRP A 232 12.35 -2.68 -6.65
CA TRP A 232 13.18 -1.63 -6.05
C TRP A 232 14.20 -2.12 -5.02
N TRP A 233 14.09 -3.38 -4.60
CA TRP A 233 15.04 -4.05 -3.71
C TRP A 233 16.17 -4.79 -4.46
N ILE A 234 16.26 -4.69 -5.78
CA ILE A 234 17.31 -5.26 -6.61
C ILE A 234 18.23 -4.14 -7.09
N ASP A 235 19.56 -4.33 -6.96
CA ASP A 235 20.54 -3.44 -7.61
C ASP A 235 20.30 -3.43 -9.12
N PRO A 236 19.93 -2.28 -9.72
CA PRO A 236 19.60 -2.21 -11.13
C PRO A 236 20.82 -2.29 -12.05
N LYS A 237 22.02 -2.20 -11.50
CA LYS A 237 23.26 -2.19 -12.29
C LYS A 237 23.45 -3.49 -13.06
N ASN A 238 23.63 -3.39 -14.37
CA ASN A 238 23.81 -4.53 -15.29
C ASN A 238 22.62 -5.52 -15.29
N LYS A 239 21.42 -5.07 -14.96
CA LYS A 239 20.20 -5.87 -14.99
C LYS A 239 19.39 -5.62 -16.24
N THR A 240 18.75 -6.67 -16.72
CA THR A 240 17.78 -6.60 -17.82
C THR A 240 16.42 -6.10 -17.33
N LEU A 241 15.60 -5.60 -18.24
CA LEU A 241 14.21 -5.24 -17.99
C LEU A 241 13.44 -6.37 -17.30
N ARG A 242 13.61 -7.63 -17.75
CA ARG A 242 12.97 -8.82 -17.17
C ARG A 242 13.38 -9.03 -15.70
N GLU A 243 14.65 -8.82 -15.36
CA GLU A 243 15.14 -9.02 -13.99
C GLU A 243 14.63 -7.93 -13.05
N LEU A 244 14.44 -6.70 -13.54
CA LEU A 244 13.98 -5.57 -12.73
C LEU A 244 12.45 -5.48 -12.66
N ALA A 245 11.73 -5.94 -13.68
CA ALA A 245 10.28 -5.87 -13.68
C ALA A 245 9.65 -6.86 -12.70
N PHE A 246 8.68 -6.38 -11.92
CA PHE A 246 7.79 -7.21 -11.13
C PHE A 246 6.47 -7.40 -11.87
N GLN A 247 6.35 -8.51 -12.58
CA GLN A 247 5.12 -8.89 -13.31
C GLN A 247 4.90 -10.41 -13.23
N PRO A 248 4.29 -10.92 -12.17
CA PRO A 248 4.01 -12.35 -12.03
C PRO A 248 3.16 -12.87 -13.21
N GLY A 249 3.61 -13.97 -13.81
CA GLY A 249 2.88 -14.63 -14.90
C GLY A 249 3.01 -13.97 -16.28
N VAL A 250 3.83 -12.93 -16.43
CA VAL A 250 4.12 -12.29 -17.71
C VAL A 250 5.60 -12.42 -18.04
N GLU A 251 5.88 -12.95 -19.24
CA GLU A 251 7.24 -13.03 -19.74
C GLU A 251 7.60 -11.75 -20.50
N LEU A 252 8.44 -10.91 -19.89
CA LEU A 252 9.01 -9.71 -20.50
C LEU A 252 10.33 -10.04 -21.22
N PRO A 253 10.73 -9.26 -22.25
CA PRO A 253 11.99 -9.50 -22.95
C PRO A 253 13.19 -9.26 -22.03
N ALA A 254 14.26 -10.03 -22.26
CA ALA A 254 15.56 -9.83 -21.61
C ALA A 254 16.39 -8.78 -22.37
N CYS A 255 15.82 -7.60 -22.59
CA CYS A 255 16.52 -6.46 -23.15
C CYS A 255 17.12 -5.58 -22.04
N GLU A 256 17.94 -4.61 -22.43
CA GLU A 256 18.48 -3.62 -21.52
C GLU A 256 17.36 -2.83 -20.82
N ALA A 257 17.55 -2.57 -19.54
CA ALA A 257 16.58 -1.76 -18.78
C ALA A 257 16.74 -0.27 -19.15
N PRO A 258 15.66 0.54 -19.05
CA PRO A 258 15.74 1.96 -19.28
C PRO A 258 16.81 2.64 -18.41
N ALA A 259 17.54 3.62 -18.96
CA ALA A 259 18.66 4.27 -18.27
C ALA A 259 18.24 4.96 -16.96
N GLU A 260 17.04 5.53 -16.92
CA GLU A 260 16.47 6.15 -15.72
C GLU A 260 16.24 5.14 -14.57
N VAL A 261 16.03 3.87 -14.90
CA VAL A 261 15.90 2.78 -13.90
C VAL A 261 17.27 2.37 -13.39
N CYS A 262 18.26 2.25 -14.31
CA CYS A 262 19.62 1.85 -13.97
C CYS A 262 20.35 2.86 -13.06
N GLY A 263 19.95 4.13 -13.08
CA GLY A 263 20.48 5.19 -12.24
C GLY A 263 19.77 5.40 -10.90
N ARG A 264 18.75 4.58 -10.59
CA ARG A 264 18.01 4.72 -9.32
C ARG A 264 18.75 4.07 -8.16
N ASP A 265 18.55 4.64 -6.98
CA ASP A 265 18.90 3.98 -5.74
C ASP A 265 18.03 2.72 -5.55
N PHE A 266 18.57 1.74 -4.87
CA PHE A 266 17.87 0.50 -4.49
C PHE A 266 18.03 0.25 -2.99
N TYR A 267 17.17 -0.60 -2.45
CA TYR A 267 17.24 -0.95 -1.04
C TYR A 267 18.36 -1.95 -0.79
N GLY A 268 19.45 -1.49 -0.15
CA GLY A 268 20.69 -2.24 0.04
C GLY A 268 20.58 -3.37 1.07
N GLU A 269 21.51 -4.32 1.01
CA GLU A 269 21.57 -5.46 1.97
C GLU A 269 21.96 -5.03 3.39
N GLY A 270 22.69 -3.93 3.53
CA GLY A 270 23.10 -3.38 4.83
C GLY A 270 22.05 -2.48 5.49
N GLU A 271 20.87 -2.33 4.89
CA GLU A 271 19.81 -1.50 5.43
C GLU A 271 18.95 -2.26 6.45
N ARG A 272 18.22 -1.51 7.29
CA ARG A 272 17.26 -2.06 8.26
C ARG A 272 16.23 -2.95 7.60
N PRO A 273 15.61 -3.87 8.33
CA PRO A 273 14.43 -4.60 7.84
C PRO A 273 13.34 -3.64 7.31
N VAL A 274 12.75 -3.99 6.16
CA VAL A 274 11.66 -3.25 5.54
C VAL A 274 10.47 -4.15 5.28
N PHE A 275 9.27 -3.66 5.66
CA PHE A 275 8.00 -4.36 5.53
C PHE A 275 7.06 -3.60 4.60
N PHE A 276 6.46 -4.31 3.63
CA PHE A 276 5.56 -3.72 2.66
C PHE A 276 4.54 -4.73 2.10
N GLY A 277 3.52 -4.23 1.39
CA GLY A 277 2.49 -4.99 0.68
C GLY A 277 2.53 -4.79 -0.83
N HIS A 278 1.37 -4.60 -1.47
CA HIS A 278 1.20 -4.11 -2.84
C HIS A 278 1.72 -5.02 -3.98
N TYR A 279 2.70 -5.88 -3.73
CA TYR A 279 3.41 -6.69 -4.74
C TYR A 279 2.89 -8.13 -4.77
N TRP A 280 1.67 -8.38 -5.07
CA TRP A 280 0.87 -9.62 -5.17
C TRP A 280 1.69 -10.91 -5.26
N LEU A 281 2.31 -11.30 -4.19
CA LEU A 281 3.00 -12.58 -4.10
C LEU A 281 1.98 -13.72 -4.07
N THR A 282 2.43 -14.90 -4.43
CA THR A 282 1.63 -16.12 -4.39
C THR A 282 2.45 -17.26 -3.76
N GLY A 283 1.77 -18.33 -3.38
CA GLY A 283 2.41 -19.49 -2.75
C GLY A 283 2.63 -19.31 -1.25
N MET A 284 3.61 -20.02 -0.70
CA MET A 284 3.92 -19.95 0.74
C MET A 284 4.68 -18.67 1.08
N PRO A 285 4.33 -17.99 2.19
CA PRO A 285 5.06 -16.83 2.66
C PRO A 285 6.54 -17.11 2.85
N ARG A 286 7.38 -16.23 2.29
CA ARG A 286 8.83 -16.29 2.39
C ARG A 286 9.44 -14.90 2.27
N LEU A 287 10.63 -14.73 2.77
CA LEU A 287 11.39 -13.50 2.63
C LEU A 287 11.85 -13.31 1.17
N ILE A 288 11.83 -12.07 0.71
CA ILE A 288 12.51 -11.70 -0.54
C ILE A 288 14.03 -11.70 -0.32
N ARG A 289 14.44 -11.18 0.84
CA ARG A 289 15.83 -11.12 1.30
C ARG A 289 15.83 -11.00 2.83
N HIS A 290 16.94 -11.26 3.49
CA HIS A 290 17.06 -11.22 4.96
C HIS A 290 16.60 -9.91 5.62
N ASN A 291 16.51 -8.83 4.86
CA ASN A 291 16.02 -7.52 5.33
C ASN A 291 14.85 -6.96 4.50
N VAL A 292 14.24 -7.75 3.60
CA VAL A 292 13.15 -7.31 2.71
C VAL A 292 11.98 -8.28 2.79
N CYS A 293 10.87 -7.83 3.36
CA CYS A 293 9.68 -8.63 3.63
C CYS A 293 8.43 -8.02 3.00
N CYS A 294 7.90 -8.67 1.97
CA CYS A 294 6.59 -8.35 1.40
C CYS A 294 5.52 -9.22 2.05
N LEU A 295 4.38 -8.63 2.42
CA LEU A 295 3.27 -9.30 3.11
C LEU A 295 1.96 -9.35 2.30
N ASP A 296 1.97 -8.86 1.06
CA ASP A 296 0.83 -9.04 0.16
C ASP A 296 0.91 -10.41 -0.53
N TYR A 297 0.11 -11.35 -0.07
CA TYR A 297 -0.04 -12.70 -0.63
C TYR A 297 -1.43 -12.91 -1.22
N SER A 298 -1.99 -11.82 -1.80
CA SER A 298 -3.18 -11.87 -2.65
C SER A 298 -4.40 -12.50 -1.98
N VAL A 299 -4.68 -12.18 -0.69
CA VAL A 299 -5.89 -12.67 0.00
C VAL A 299 -7.14 -12.41 -0.84
N ALA A 300 -7.19 -11.30 -1.54
CA ALA A 300 -8.25 -10.91 -2.47
C ALA A 300 -8.03 -11.41 -3.91
N GLY A 301 -7.16 -12.40 -4.12
CA GLY A 301 -6.82 -12.91 -5.44
C GLY A 301 -7.94 -13.75 -6.05
N TYR A 302 -8.14 -13.63 -7.36
CA TYR A 302 -9.21 -14.36 -8.09
C TYR A 302 -9.03 -15.88 -8.13
N ARG A 303 -7.88 -16.42 -7.73
CA ARG A 303 -7.59 -17.85 -7.80
C ARG A 303 -8.05 -18.64 -6.57
N GLY A 304 -8.43 -17.97 -5.48
CA GLY A 304 -8.84 -18.59 -4.23
C GLY A 304 -7.73 -19.31 -3.46
N ASP A 305 -6.47 -19.07 -3.81
CA ASP A 305 -5.27 -19.60 -3.15
C ASP A 305 -4.48 -18.51 -2.40
N GLY A 306 -5.09 -17.35 -2.22
CA GLY A 306 -4.53 -16.21 -1.52
C GLY A 306 -4.45 -16.40 -0.01
N ARG A 307 -3.64 -15.57 0.64
CA ARG A 307 -3.41 -15.57 2.09
C ARG A 307 -3.38 -14.18 2.65
N LEU A 308 -3.95 -14.00 3.83
CA LEU A 308 -3.65 -12.84 4.65
C LEU A 308 -2.46 -13.18 5.54
N VAL A 309 -1.39 -12.40 5.41
CA VAL A 309 -0.09 -12.74 5.99
C VAL A 309 0.36 -11.66 6.98
N ALA A 310 0.95 -12.13 8.07
CA ALA A 310 1.65 -11.30 9.04
C ALA A 310 3.10 -11.76 9.22
N TYR A 311 3.96 -10.84 9.68
CA TYR A 311 5.29 -11.12 10.17
C TYR A 311 5.44 -10.66 11.63
N ARG A 312 5.92 -11.54 12.51
CA ARG A 312 6.15 -11.27 13.94
C ARG A 312 7.55 -10.72 14.15
N PHE A 313 7.69 -9.42 14.27
CA PHE A 313 8.97 -8.75 14.47
C PHE A 313 9.24 -8.50 15.96
N ASP A 314 10.45 -8.85 16.42
CA ASP A 314 10.92 -8.67 17.80
C ASP A 314 12.20 -7.82 17.88
N GLY A 315 12.54 -7.09 16.80
CA GLY A 315 13.69 -6.19 16.73
C GLY A 315 14.96 -6.83 16.15
N GLU A 316 14.84 -7.97 15.48
CA GLU A 316 15.94 -8.62 14.76
C GLU A 316 16.41 -7.79 13.56
N GLN A 317 17.73 -7.80 13.31
CA GLN A 317 18.32 -7.15 12.12
C GLN A 317 18.26 -8.04 10.88
N GLU A 318 18.29 -9.35 11.06
CA GLU A 318 18.08 -10.34 10.01
C GLU A 318 16.75 -11.04 10.25
N LEU A 319 15.85 -10.93 9.27
CA LEU A 319 14.52 -11.52 9.34
C LEU A 319 14.58 -13.04 9.22
N ASP A 320 13.61 -13.73 9.84
CA ASP A 320 13.51 -15.20 9.89
C ASP A 320 12.17 -15.67 9.33
N GLU A 321 12.19 -16.58 8.36
CA GLU A 321 10.99 -17.13 7.72
C GLU A 321 10.04 -17.85 8.71
N SER A 322 10.54 -18.34 9.83
CA SER A 322 9.73 -18.98 10.87
C SER A 322 8.76 -18.01 11.57
N LYS A 323 8.95 -16.72 11.39
CA LYS A 323 8.12 -15.66 11.99
C LYS A 323 6.91 -15.26 11.16
N PHE A 324 6.73 -15.84 9.97
CA PHE A 324 5.49 -15.65 9.23
C PHE A 324 4.31 -16.36 9.89
N VAL A 325 3.18 -15.67 9.96
CA VAL A 325 1.88 -16.20 10.39
C VAL A 325 0.86 -15.83 9.33
N TRP A 326 0.01 -16.76 8.90
CA TRP A 326 -0.98 -16.48 7.86
C TRP A 326 -2.27 -17.28 8.06
N VAL A 327 -3.31 -16.87 7.39
CA VAL A 327 -4.56 -17.61 7.19
C VAL A 327 -4.85 -17.68 5.70
N GLU A 328 -5.49 -18.77 5.27
CA GLU A 328 -5.96 -18.90 3.88
C GLU A 328 -7.19 -18.01 3.66
N ALA A 329 -7.38 -17.54 2.42
CA ALA A 329 -8.62 -16.88 2.01
C ALA A 329 -9.81 -17.86 2.13
N ILE A 330 -10.95 -17.36 2.64
CA ILE A 330 -12.16 -18.16 2.90
C ILE A 330 -13.16 -17.98 1.74
#